data_a7ecdfe59d4fa50dd86939e8cebc20aa
#
_entry.id   a7ecdfe59d4fa50dd86939e8cebc20aa
#
_cell.length_a   1.000
_cell.length_b   1.000
_cell.length_c   1.000
_cell.angle_alpha   90.00
_cell.angle_beta   90.00
_cell.angle_gamma   90.00
#
_symmetry.space_group_name_H-M   'P 1'
#
loop_
_entity.id
_entity.type
_entity.pdbx_description
1 polymer ?
#
loop_
_entity_poly.entity_id
_entity_poly.type
_entity_poly.pdbx_seq_one_letter_code
_entity_poly.pdbx_strand_id
1 'polypeptide(L)'
;MLHFLDSLDRNEADKTTPDTSCMEQQEWQALIDQFISHVDEEQLLELETNIAGDPVTFCHRELNKPICELTELEKMFSSVDIPESPVEAKAYIRHLETDVFNQVVPVSSPTFVGHMTSALPTHLPALSKILTALNQNLVKLETSHVLTALERQVLGMMHKLVYDRDDDFYHQWLHDGDHALAAFCSGGTLANLTAMWACRNQLMPADGDFSGIAREGLARGLLHYGYNRLAILVSELGHYSLKKTADVLGLGQDALIKVNTDRNGRICIDDLHTQLQHLRECNIKPMAIVGIAGTTETGAIDPLNVLADIAEREQCHFHVDAAWGGASLLSERHRHLFAGIERADTVTIDAHKQMYVPMGSGMVLFRQPALTDAIAQHANYILRKGSKDLGRHTLEGSRSAMSLMLHSNFHLLGKRRLGNLIDASIEKAQQFANMIRQQDDFELISEPQLCLLTYRYAPQAVLQALCEGPDARKQTLHEALNALNQNIQTMQWTAGNSFVSRTCLRPVQWAGQPTIVFRVVLANPLTTLEMLDDMLKEQRQLAQQSPYWKTLQD
;
A
#
# COMPACT_ATOMS: atom_id res chain seq x y z
N MET A 1 -16.16 -17.74 -35.68
CA MET A 1 -16.42 -18.68 -34.59
C MET A 1 -17.17 -19.90 -35.03
N LEU A 2 -18.18 -19.80 -35.89
CA LEU A 2 -18.91 -20.97 -36.46
C LEU A 2 -18.06 -21.88 -37.36
N HIS A 3 -17.01 -21.39 -38.03
CA HIS A 3 -16.09 -22.17 -38.85
C HIS A 3 -15.04 -23.00 -38.12
N PHE A 4 -14.94 -22.85 -36.80
CA PHE A 4 -13.94 -23.57 -35.98
C PHE A 4 -14.49 -24.94 -35.49
N LEU A 5 -15.80 -25.13 -35.51
CA LEU A 5 -16.44 -26.37 -35.03
C LEU A 5 -16.54 -27.48 -36.10
N ASP A 6 -16.41 -27.14 -37.39
CA ASP A 6 -16.47 -28.11 -38.49
C ASP A 6 -15.17 -28.92 -38.70
N SER A 7 -14.10 -28.64 -37.97
CA SER A 7 -12.79 -29.30 -38.15
C SER A 7 -12.46 -30.40 -37.12
N LEU A 8 -13.40 -30.74 -36.23
CA LEU A 8 -13.16 -31.72 -35.16
C LEU A 8 -13.76 -33.11 -35.40
N ASP A 9 -14.43 -33.32 -36.51
CA ASP A 9 -14.85 -34.67 -36.91
C ASP A 9 -13.81 -35.33 -37.80
N ARG A 10 -13.04 -36.26 -37.26
CA ARG A 10 -12.52 -37.54 -37.76
C ARG A 10 -11.23 -37.95 -37.04
N ASN A 11 -11.37 -38.82 -36.05
CA ASN A 11 -10.47 -39.96 -35.90
C ASN A 11 -11.13 -41.04 -35.02
N GLU A 12 -11.47 -42.16 -35.68
CA GLU A 12 -11.79 -43.43 -35.02
C GLU A 12 -10.53 -43.96 -34.35
N ALA A 13 -10.58 -44.26 -33.06
CA ALA A 13 -10.04 -45.49 -32.47
C ALA A 13 -10.04 -45.43 -30.94
N ASP A 14 -10.56 -46.45 -30.43
CA ASP A 14 -10.31 -47.14 -29.16
C ASP A 14 -11.38 -46.99 -28.07
N LYS A 15 -12.13 -48.05 -27.96
CA LYS A 15 -13.19 -48.29 -26.97
C LYS A 15 -12.53 -48.87 -25.72
N THR A 16 -12.26 -48.04 -24.70
CA THR A 16 -12.25 -48.43 -23.26
C THR A 16 -11.94 -47.23 -22.35
N THR A 17 -12.54 -46.08 -22.54
CA THR A 17 -12.61 -45.02 -21.54
C THR A 17 -14.06 -44.84 -21.10
N PRO A 18 -14.36 -44.56 -19.82
CA PRO A 18 -15.73 -44.29 -19.41
C PRO A 18 -16.23 -43.07 -20.19
N ASP A 19 -17.41 -43.24 -20.74
CA ASP A 19 -18.18 -42.28 -21.53
C ASP A 19 -18.27 -40.94 -20.81
N THR A 20 -17.34 -40.07 -21.08
CA THR A 20 -17.55 -38.64 -20.88
C THR A 20 -18.40 -38.20 -22.02
N SER A 21 -19.73 -38.30 -21.86
CA SER A 21 -20.71 -37.87 -22.85
C SER A 21 -20.34 -36.46 -23.30
N CYS A 22 -19.91 -36.33 -24.53
CA CYS A 22 -19.78 -35.03 -25.19
C CYS A 22 -21.15 -34.36 -25.05
N MET A 23 -21.19 -33.22 -24.36
CA MET A 23 -22.42 -32.46 -24.11
C MET A 23 -23.12 -32.26 -25.47
N GLU A 24 -24.40 -32.64 -25.58
CA GLU A 24 -25.12 -32.45 -26.82
C GLU A 24 -25.10 -30.99 -27.25
N GLN A 25 -25.05 -30.71 -28.52
CA GLN A 25 -24.92 -29.36 -29.08
C GLN A 25 -26.00 -28.39 -28.53
N GLN A 26 -27.19 -28.92 -28.23
CA GLN A 26 -28.28 -28.15 -27.63
C GLN A 26 -28.00 -27.78 -26.17
N GLU A 27 -27.41 -28.68 -25.40
CA GLU A 27 -27.00 -28.40 -24.01
C GLU A 27 -25.86 -27.37 -23.97
N TRP A 28 -24.91 -27.48 -24.92
CA TRP A 28 -23.85 -26.48 -25.06
C TRP A 28 -24.38 -25.10 -25.43
N GLN A 29 -25.32 -25.03 -26.38
CA GLN A 29 -25.94 -23.77 -26.77
C GLN A 29 -26.74 -23.15 -25.61
N ALA A 30 -27.50 -23.96 -24.87
CA ALA A 30 -28.22 -23.51 -23.69
C ALA A 30 -27.27 -22.95 -22.60
N LEU A 31 -26.11 -23.59 -22.42
CA LEU A 31 -25.07 -23.09 -21.49
C LEU A 31 -24.50 -21.75 -21.96
N ILE A 32 -24.21 -21.58 -23.25
CA ILE A 32 -23.75 -20.32 -23.83
C ILE A 32 -24.82 -19.24 -23.67
N ASP A 33 -26.06 -19.53 -23.98
CA ASP A 33 -27.17 -18.60 -23.85
C ASP A 33 -27.36 -18.16 -22.41
N GLN A 34 -27.21 -19.07 -21.45
CA GLN A 34 -27.23 -18.75 -20.01
C GLN A 34 -26.00 -17.92 -19.58
N PHE A 35 -24.83 -18.23 -20.13
CA PHE A 35 -23.58 -17.47 -19.82
C PHE A 35 -23.64 -16.01 -20.30
N ILE A 36 -24.29 -15.76 -21.46
CA ILE A 36 -24.45 -14.42 -22.04
C ILE A 36 -25.77 -13.74 -21.69
N SER A 37 -26.73 -14.47 -21.08
CA SER A 37 -28.01 -13.90 -20.68
C SER A 37 -27.79 -12.94 -19.49
N HIS A 38 -28.52 -11.85 -19.51
CA HIS A 38 -28.51 -10.89 -18.43
C HIS A 38 -29.18 -11.46 -17.18
N VAL A 39 -28.44 -11.57 -16.10
CA VAL A 39 -28.95 -11.89 -14.77
C VAL A 39 -29.68 -10.67 -14.26
N ASP A 40 -31.00 -10.70 -14.18
CA ASP A 40 -31.90 -9.68 -13.62
C ASP A 40 -31.26 -8.26 -13.54
N GLU A 41 -31.02 -7.68 -14.74
CA GLU A 41 -30.23 -6.42 -14.90
C GLU A 41 -30.75 -5.28 -14.05
N GLU A 42 -32.06 -5.20 -13.87
CA GLU A 42 -32.70 -4.09 -13.18
C GLU A 42 -32.27 -4.02 -11.70
N GLN A 43 -32.24 -5.15 -11.00
CA GLN A 43 -31.86 -5.20 -9.59
C GLN A 43 -30.36 -5.00 -9.36
N LEU A 44 -29.51 -5.58 -10.22
CA LEU A 44 -28.06 -5.33 -10.15
C LEU A 44 -27.71 -3.89 -10.49
N LEU A 45 -28.41 -3.27 -11.43
CA LEU A 45 -28.22 -1.86 -11.78
C LEU A 45 -28.69 -0.94 -10.66
N GLU A 46 -29.80 -1.27 -10.00
CA GLU A 46 -30.28 -0.55 -8.82
C GLU A 46 -29.26 -0.64 -7.68
N LEU A 47 -28.74 -1.84 -7.39
CA LEU A 47 -27.70 -2.04 -6.38
C LEU A 47 -26.40 -1.30 -6.71
N GLU A 48 -25.94 -1.36 -7.95
CA GLU A 48 -24.78 -0.59 -8.44
C GLU A 48 -25.02 0.92 -8.24
N THR A 49 -26.19 1.42 -8.60
CA THR A 49 -26.53 2.84 -8.47
C THR A 49 -26.55 3.27 -7.00
N ASN A 50 -27.08 2.44 -6.12
CA ASN A 50 -27.16 2.71 -4.69
C ASN A 50 -25.79 2.75 -4.03
N ILE A 51 -24.84 1.90 -4.47
CA ILE A 51 -23.51 1.79 -3.86
C ILE A 51 -22.49 2.70 -4.59
N ALA A 52 -22.40 2.60 -5.91
CA ALA A 52 -21.38 3.26 -6.71
C ALA A 52 -21.77 4.67 -7.17
N GLY A 53 -23.08 5.00 -7.16
CA GLY A 53 -23.58 6.33 -7.53
C GLY A 53 -23.14 7.40 -6.52
N ASP A 54 -23.25 7.11 -5.23
CA ASP A 54 -22.71 7.95 -4.14
C ASP A 54 -22.14 7.08 -3.01
N PRO A 55 -20.89 6.58 -3.16
CA PRO A 55 -20.27 5.70 -2.16
C PRO A 55 -20.14 6.34 -0.77
N VAL A 56 -20.00 7.65 -0.70
CA VAL A 56 -19.90 8.37 0.57
C VAL A 56 -21.23 8.33 1.29
N THR A 57 -22.32 8.69 0.61
CA THR A 57 -23.66 8.62 1.19
C THR A 57 -24.05 7.18 1.55
N PHE A 58 -23.72 6.21 0.72
CA PHE A 58 -23.92 4.79 1.03
C PHE A 58 -23.25 4.40 2.35
N CYS A 59 -21.95 4.71 2.48
CA CYS A 59 -21.19 4.41 3.69
C CYS A 59 -21.70 5.17 4.93
N HIS A 60 -22.27 6.36 4.76
CA HIS A 60 -22.87 7.12 5.86
C HIS A 60 -24.24 6.58 6.29
N ARG A 61 -25.04 6.07 5.36
CA ARG A 61 -26.41 5.61 5.67
C ARG A 61 -26.43 4.37 6.54
N GLU A 62 -25.52 3.44 6.29
CA GLU A 62 -25.71 2.04 6.69
C GLU A 62 -24.74 1.57 7.77
N LEU A 63 -23.62 2.30 8.02
CA LEU A 63 -22.45 1.68 8.64
C LEU A 63 -21.98 2.34 9.92
N ASN A 64 -22.90 2.83 10.72
CA ASN A 64 -22.52 3.33 12.03
C ASN A 64 -22.21 2.22 13.06
N LYS A 65 -22.36 0.94 12.71
CA LYS A 65 -21.95 -0.19 13.58
C LYS A 65 -21.63 -1.41 12.74
N PRO A 66 -20.59 -2.19 13.08
CA PRO A 66 -20.54 -3.58 12.66
C PRO A 66 -21.83 -4.26 13.12
N ILE A 67 -22.66 -4.72 12.18
CA ILE A 67 -23.98 -5.29 12.50
C ILE A 67 -23.79 -6.65 13.16
N CYS A 68 -22.70 -7.35 12.83
CA CYS A 68 -22.40 -8.68 13.36
C CYS A 68 -21.05 -8.73 14.06
N GLU A 69 -20.97 -9.50 15.11
CA GLU A 69 -19.69 -9.93 15.70
C GLU A 69 -18.92 -10.84 14.74
N LEU A 70 -17.58 -10.84 14.83
CA LEU A 70 -16.74 -11.64 13.94
C LEU A 70 -17.12 -13.12 13.90
N THR A 71 -17.48 -13.70 15.04
CA THR A 71 -17.93 -15.10 15.16
C THR A 71 -19.25 -15.39 14.44
N GLU A 72 -20.10 -14.39 14.25
CA GLU A 72 -21.35 -14.52 13.48
C GLU A 72 -21.03 -14.44 11.97
N LEU A 73 -20.14 -13.53 11.56
CA LEU A 73 -19.65 -13.47 10.18
C LEU A 73 -18.96 -14.79 9.77
N GLU A 74 -18.14 -15.36 10.64
CA GLU A 74 -17.51 -16.66 10.41
C GLU A 74 -18.54 -17.78 10.18
N LYS A 75 -19.65 -17.75 10.90
CA LYS A 75 -20.75 -18.74 10.70
C LYS A 75 -21.48 -18.50 9.39
N MET A 76 -21.76 -17.25 9.02
CA MET A 76 -22.44 -16.91 7.78
C MET A 76 -21.66 -17.38 6.55
N PHE A 77 -20.34 -17.33 6.60
CA PHE A 77 -19.43 -17.71 5.51
C PHE A 77 -18.66 -19.02 5.80
N SER A 78 -19.31 -19.98 6.47
CA SER A 78 -18.66 -21.25 6.85
C SER A 78 -18.79 -22.37 5.81
N SER A 79 -19.73 -22.28 4.84
CA SER A 79 -19.86 -23.28 3.78
C SER A 79 -18.67 -23.24 2.84
N VAL A 80 -18.14 -24.41 2.52
CA VAL A 80 -17.04 -24.60 1.55
C VAL A 80 -17.51 -25.32 0.28
N ASP A 81 -18.79 -25.63 0.19
CA ASP A 81 -19.37 -26.34 -0.96
C ASP A 81 -19.73 -25.35 -2.08
N ILE A 82 -19.30 -25.65 -3.29
CA ILE A 82 -19.76 -24.96 -4.49
C ILE A 82 -21.17 -25.47 -4.78
N PRO A 83 -22.18 -24.59 -4.93
CA PRO A 83 -23.52 -25.01 -5.27
C PRO A 83 -23.55 -25.86 -6.57
N GLU A 84 -24.14 -27.03 -6.52
CA GLU A 84 -24.26 -27.91 -7.71
C GLU A 84 -25.18 -27.30 -8.78
N SER A 85 -26.16 -26.50 -8.34
CA SER A 85 -27.10 -25.83 -9.25
C SER A 85 -27.05 -24.31 -8.99
N PRO A 86 -27.35 -23.50 -10.04
CA PRO A 86 -27.44 -22.05 -9.87
C PRO A 86 -28.48 -21.69 -8.80
N VAL A 87 -28.13 -20.71 -7.95
CA VAL A 87 -29.11 -20.10 -7.05
C VAL A 87 -29.92 -19.04 -7.80
N GLU A 88 -31.14 -18.76 -7.34
CA GLU A 88 -31.95 -17.71 -7.93
C GLU A 88 -31.26 -16.36 -7.82
N ALA A 89 -31.17 -15.61 -8.92
CA ALA A 89 -30.45 -14.33 -8.98
C ALA A 89 -30.96 -13.32 -7.94
N LYS A 90 -32.29 -13.19 -7.79
CA LYS A 90 -32.88 -12.30 -6.79
C LYS A 90 -32.53 -12.65 -5.35
N ALA A 91 -32.47 -13.94 -5.03
CA ALA A 91 -32.06 -14.41 -3.71
C ALA A 91 -30.59 -14.09 -3.45
N TYR A 92 -29.71 -14.28 -4.46
CA TYR A 92 -28.29 -13.98 -4.34
C TYR A 92 -28.03 -12.45 -4.22
N ILE A 93 -28.70 -11.62 -5.03
CA ILE A 93 -28.58 -10.15 -4.95
C ILE A 93 -29.03 -9.66 -3.57
N ARG A 94 -30.12 -10.18 -3.04
CA ARG A 94 -30.56 -9.85 -1.68
C ARG A 94 -29.54 -10.27 -0.62
N HIS A 95 -28.95 -11.46 -0.76
CA HIS A 95 -27.85 -11.89 0.12
C HIS A 95 -26.65 -10.93 0.05
N LEU A 96 -26.25 -10.52 -1.16
CA LEU A 96 -25.17 -9.52 -1.30
C LEU A 96 -25.49 -8.21 -0.60
N GLU A 97 -26.70 -7.71 -0.76
CA GLU A 97 -27.14 -6.45 -0.15
C GLU A 97 -27.17 -6.56 1.39
N THR A 98 -27.86 -7.57 1.93
CA THR A 98 -28.12 -7.69 3.37
C THR A 98 -26.93 -8.21 4.15
N ASP A 99 -26.24 -9.22 3.63
CA ASP A 99 -25.25 -9.98 4.39
C ASP A 99 -23.81 -9.63 4.03
N VAL A 100 -23.58 -8.98 2.88
CA VAL A 100 -22.25 -8.57 2.45
C VAL A 100 -22.11 -7.05 2.50
N PHE A 101 -22.84 -6.30 1.68
CA PHE A 101 -22.59 -4.86 1.54
C PHE A 101 -22.97 -4.04 2.76
N ASN A 102 -23.96 -4.49 3.54
CA ASN A 102 -24.30 -3.86 4.83
C ASN A 102 -23.26 -4.13 5.94
N GLN A 103 -22.27 -5.02 5.69
CA GLN A 103 -21.20 -5.33 6.65
C GLN A 103 -19.83 -4.75 6.22
N VAL A 104 -19.75 -4.06 5.06
CA VAL A 104 -18.46 -3.49 4.62
C VAL A 104 -18.03 -2.32 5.47
N VAL A 105 -16.73 -2.16 5.65
CA VAL A 105 -16.15 -1.04 6.40
C VAL A 105 -16.24 0.25 5.56
N PRO A 106 -16.74 1.37 6.12
CA PRO A 106 -16.99 2.61 5.40
C PRO A 106 -15.70 3.43 5.14
N VAL A 107 -14.75 2.86 4.41
CA VAL A 107 -13.42 3.47 4.19
C VAL A 107 -13.47 4.81 3.42
N SER A 108 -14.56 5.09 2.70
CA SER A 108 -14.81 6.37 2.02
C SER A 108 -15.47 7.42 2.92
N SER A 109 -15.97 7.05 4.09
CA SER A 109 -16.58 7.97 5.04
C SER A 109 -15.58 9.05 5.48
N PRO A 110 -16.00 10.32 5.57
CA PRO A 110 -15.12 11.40 6.05
C PRO A 110 -14.76 11.28 7.54
N THR A 111 -15.49 10.47 8.33
CA THR A 111 -15.15 10.18 9.73
C THR A 111 -14.30 8.91 9.90
N PHE A 112 -14.02 8.18 8.80
CA PHE A 112 -13.10 7.05 8.80
C PHE A 112 -11.67 7.55 8.53
N VAL A 113 -10.98 8.00 9.57
CA VAL A 113 -9.66 8.63 9.47
C VAL A 113 -8.51 7.76 10.01
N GLY A 114 -8.77 6.47 10.22
CA GLY A 114 -7.78 5.53 10.79
C GLY A 114 -6.92 4.79 9.76
N HIS A 115 -7.19 4.92 8.46
CA HIS A 115 -6.48 4.18 7.41
C HIS A 115 -6.02 5.10 6.27
N MET A 116 -5.13 4.60 5.41
CA MET A 116 -4.55 5.34 4.26
C MET A 116 -5.43 5.30 3.00
N THR A 117 -6.67 4.83 3.12
CA THR A 117 -7.71 4.90 2.07
C THR A 117 -8.59 6.13 2.28
N SER A 118 -9.27 6.57 1.23
CA SER A 118 -10.19 7.70 1.28
C SER A 118 -11.29 7.57 0.23
N ALA A 119 -12.21 8.54 0.18
CA ALA A 119 -13.14 8.66 -0.94
C ALA A 119 -12.40 8.78 -2.27
N LEU A 120 -12.95 8.20 -3.32
CA LEU A 120 -12.40 8.21 -4.68
C LEU A 120 -13.14 9.20 -5.57
N PRO A 121 -12.50 9.76 -6.61
CA PRO A 121 -13.16 10.58 -7.63
C PRO A 121 -14.29 9.82 -8.33
N THR A 122 -15.40 10.50 -8.56
CA THR A 122 -16.66 9.91 -9.06
C THR A 122 -16.59 9.30 -10.47
N HIS A 123 -15.59 9.63 -11.27
CA HIS A 123 -15.40 9.04 -12.60
C HIS A 123 -14.78 7.62 -12.54
N LEU A 124 -14.17 7.22 -11.43
CA LEU A 124 -13.45 5.94 -11.34
C LEU A 124 -14.37 4.71 -11.34
N PRO A 125 -15.55 4.69 -10.69
CA PRO A 125 -16.48 3.57 -10.79
C PRO A 125 -16.87 3.24 -12.24
N ALA A 126 -17.19 4.26 -13.04
CA ALA A 126 -17.51 4.08 -14.46
C ALA A 126 -16.33 3.50 -15.27
N LEU A 127 -15.11 3.98 -15.02
CA LEU A 127 -13.90 3.43 -15.64
C LEU A 127 -13.62 2.00 -15.16
N SER A 128 -13.88 1.67 -13.91
CA SER A 128 -13.75 0.28 -13.40
C SER A 128 -14.67 -0.67 -14.15
N LYS A 129 -15.92 -0.27 -14.39
CA LYS A 129 -16.88 -1.04 -15.21
C LYS A 129 -16.36 -1.29 -16.63
N ILE A 130 -15.80 -0.24 -17.27
CA ILE A 130 -15.20 -0.35 -18.60
C ILE A 130 -13.99 -1.30 -18.59
N LEU A 131 -13.07 -1.18 -17.60
CA LEU A 131 -11.92 -2.07 -17.50
C LEU A 131 -12.32 -3.52 -17.30
N THR A 132 -13.36 -3.77 -16.51
CA THR A 132 -13.90 -5.12 -16.30
C THR A 132 -14.47 -5.68 -17.63
N ALA A 133 -15.23 -4.89 -18.38
CA ALA A 133 -15.80 -5.30 -19.67
C ALA A 133 -14.71 -5.56 -20.72
N LEU A 134 -13.64 -4.76 -20.75
CA LEU A 134 -12.52 -4.97 -21.67
C LEU A 134 -11.64 -6.17 -21.27
N ASN A 135 -11.54 -6.48 -20.01
CA ASN A 135 -10.79 -7.60 -19.42
C ASN A 135 -9.38 -7.79 -20.02
N GLN A 136 -8.64 -6.69 -20.18
CA GLN A 136 -7.32 -6.71 -20.81
C GLN A 136 -6.24 -7.18 -19.84
N ASN A 137 -5.27 -7.95 -20.36
CA ASN A 137 -4.12 -8.43 -19.60
C ASN A 137 -2.85 -7.66 -20.01
N LEU A 138 -2.28 -6.90 -19.08
CA LEU A 138 -1.11 -6.05 -19.34
C LEU A 138 0.25 -6.76 -19.33
N VAL A 139 0.28 -8.05 -19.09
CA VAL A 139 1.53 -8.81 -19.15
C VAL A 139 2.15 -8.78 -20.55
N LYS A 140 1.32 -8.74 -21.60
CA LYS A 140 1.72 -8.91 -22.99
C LYS A 140 1.08 -7.85 -23.90
N LEU A 141 1.89 -7.31 -24.82
CA LEU A 141 1.44 -6.31 -25.81
C LEU A 141 0.27 -6.81 -26.66
N GLU A 142 0.28 -8.09 -27.06
CA GLU A 142 -0.77 -8.68 -27.91
C GLU A 142 -2.15 -8.74 -27.22
N THR A 143 -2.19 -8.69 -25.86
CA THR A 143 -3.44 -8.76 -25.08
C THR A 143 -3.84 -7.40 -24.48
N SER A 144 -3.04 -6.36 -24.65
CA SER A 144 -3.32 -5.02 -24.06
C SER A 144 -3.07 -3.86 -25.01
N HIS A 145 -2.35 -4.09 -26.11
CA HIS A 145 -2.07 -3.16 -27.20
C HIS A 145 -1.85 -1.69 -26.72
N VAL A 146 -2.83 -0.80 -26.95
CA VAL A 146 -2.74 0.62 -26.57
C VAL A 146 -2.55 0.84 -25.06
N LEU A 147 -3.08 -0.06 -24.22
CA LEU A 147 -2.95 0.07 -22.76
C LEU A 147 -1.51 -0.20 -22.28
N THR A 148 -0.71 -0.96 -23.02
CA THR A 148 0.74 -1.09 -22.80
C THR A 148 1.44 0.26 -22.97
N ALA A 149 1.14 0.98 -24.05
CA ALA A 149 1.75 2.30 -24.31
C ALA A 149 1.27 3.34 -23.28
N LEU A 150 -0.01 3.31 -22.91
CA LEU A 150 -0.59 4.16 -21.89
C LEU A 150 0.08 3.92 -20.52
N GLU A 151 0.29 2.67 -20.11
CA GLU A 151 0.96 2.39 -18.85
C GLU A 151 2.41 2.90 -18.85
N ARG A 152 3.15 2.69 -19.93
CA ARG A 152 4.51 3.26 -20.07
C ARG A 152 4.49 4.78 -19.95
N GLN A 153 3.49 5.45 -20.54
CA GLN A 153 3.33 6.89 -20.41
C GLN A 153 3.09 7.32 -18.96
N VAL A 154 2.19 6.65 -18.25
CA VAL A 154 1.90 6.94 -16.83
C VAL A 154 3.13 6.73 -15.97
N LEU A 155 3.85 5.63 -16.17
CA LEU A 155 5.10 5.35 -15.48
C LEU A 155 6.19 6.38 -15.81
N GLY A 156 6.26 6.85 -17.06
CA GLY A 156 7.14 7.94 -17.47
C GLY A 156 6.78 9.28 -16.80
N MET A 157 5.49 9.60 -16.67
CA MET A 157 5.03 10.78 -15.92
C MET A 157 5.46 10.72 -14.45
N MET A 158 5.32 9.56 -13.82
CA MET A 158 5.76 9.35 -12.44
C MET A 158 7.27 9.39 -12.29
N HIS A 159 8.01 8.81 -13.23
CA HIS A 159 9.46 8.89 -13.27
C HIS A 159 9.93 10.35 -13.40
N LYS A 160 9.32 11.13 -14.28
CA LYS A 160 9.64 12.56 -14.46
C LYS A 160 9.31 13.38 -13.22
N LEU A 161 8.26 13.03 -12.49
CA LEU A 161 7.89 13.69 -11.23
C LEU A 161 8.99 13.54 -10.16
N VAL A 162 9.70 12.40 -10.13
CA VAL A 162 10.75 12.08 -9.15
C VAL A 162 12.13 12.53 -9.65
N TYR A 163 12.53 12.14 -10.86
CA TYR A 163 13.92 12.25 -11.32
C TYR A 163 14.18 13.44 -12.25
N ASP A 164 13.15 14.02 -12.82
CA ASP A 164 13.16 15.24 -13.65
C ASP A 164 14.28 15.25 -14.71
N ARG A 165 14.41 14.13 -15.45
CA ARG A 165 15.37 14.03 -16.55
C ARG A 165 14.95 14.91 -17.73
N ASP A 166 15.90 15.15 -18.64
CA ASP A 166 15.65 15.90 -19.88
C ASP A 166 14.75 15.13 -20.86
N ASP A 167 14.30 15.79 -21.89
CA ASP A 167 13.39 15.23 -22.87
C ASP A 167 14.08 14.17 -23.74
N ASP A 168 15.39 14.27 -24.00
CA ASP A 168 16.17 13.28 -24.75
C ASP A 168 16.21 11.94 -24.01
N PHE A 169 16.36 11.98 -22.68
CA PHE A 169 16.25 10.77 -21.85
C PHE A 169 14.88 10.09 -22.00
N TYR A 170 13.76 10.85 -21.91
CA TYR A 170 12.43 10.24 -22.05
C TYR A 170 12.15 9.81 -23.49
N HIS A 171 12.65 10.52 -24.49
CA HIS A 171 12.53 10.10 -25.88
C HIS A 171 13.24 8.75 -26.13
N GLN A 172 14.39 8.54 -25.51
CA GLN A 172 15.14 7.28 -25.59
C GLN A 172 14.46 6.14 -24.84
N TRP A 173 14.05 6.35 -23.57
CA TRP A 173 13.75 5.26 -22.65
C TRP A 173 12.26 4.97 -22.44
N LEU A 174 11.36 5.90 -22.75
CA LEU A 174 9.92 5.75 -22.44
C LEU A 174 9.30 4.50 -23.06
N HIS A 175 9.65 4.22 -24.29
CA HIS A 175 9.13 3.08 -25.05
C HIS A 175 10.25 2.10 -25.48
N ASP A 176 11.38 2.10 -24.77
CA ASP A 176 12.43 1.12 -25.02
C ASP A 176 11.91 -0.31 -24.80
N GLY A 177 12.33 -1.25 -25.68
CA GLY A 177 11.82 -2.62 -25.64
C GLY A 177 12.56 -3.52 -24.64
N ASP A 178 13.78 -3.15 -24.25
CA ASP A 178 14.64 -3.97 -23.40
C ASP A 178 14.71 -3.50 -21.95
N HIS A 179 14.37 -2.23 -21.69
CA HIS A 179 14.44 -1.62 -20.36
C HIS A 179 13.10 -0.98 -19.95
N ALA A 180 12.99 -0.66 -18.67
CA ALA A 180 11.84 0.03 -18.12
C ALA A 180 12.24 1.20 -17.21
N LEU A 181 11.53 2.33 -17.32
CA LEU A 181 11.63 3.44 -16.36
C LEU A 181 11.05 3.09 -15.00
N ALA A 182 10.04 2.22 -14.99
CA ALA A 182 9.31 1.81 -13.81
C ALA A 182 8.52 0.52 -14.08
N ALA A 183 8.04 -0.12 -13.02
CA ALA A 183 7.12 -1.25 -13.09
C ALA A 183 5.87 -0.96 -12.23
N PHE A 184 4.68 -1.16 -12.81
CA PHE A 184 3.41 -1.07 -12.10
C PHE A 184 3.19 -2.37 -11.32
N CYS A 185 2.79 -2.25 -10.05
CA CYS A 185 2.58 -3.34 -9.11
C CYS A 185 1.22 -3.20 -8.41
N SER A 186 0.72 -4.28 -7.82
CA SER A 186 -0.53 -4.22 -7.05
C SER A 186 -0.42 -3.44 -5.73
N GLY A 187 0.79 -3.04 -5.32
CA GLY A 187 1.01 -2.18 -4.14
C GLY A 187 2.46 -2.14 -3.68
N GLY A 188 2.74 -1.28 -2.70
CA GLY A 188 4.09 -0.99 -2.20
C GLY A 188 4.87 -2.21 -1.72
N THR A 189 4.22 -3.26 -1.24
CA THR A 189 4.90 -4.50 -0.86
C THR A 189 5.60 -5.16 -2.06
N LEU A 190 4.92 -5.29 -3.20
CA LEU A 190 5.51 -5.84 -4.40
C LEU A 190 6.49 -4.87 -5.08
N ALA A 191 6.24 -3.57 -4.98
CA ALA A 191 7.16 -2.55 -5.44
C ALA A 191 8.49 -2.61 -4.67
N ASN A 192 8.46 -2.67 -3.34
CA ASN A 192 9.65 -2.83 -2.49
C ASN A 192 10.38 -4.16 -2.77
N LEU A 193 9.62 -5.26 -2.94
CA LEU A 193 10.20 -6.55 -3.30
C LEU A 193 10.91 -6.50 -4.66
N THR A 194 10.29 -5.87 -5.67
CA THR A 194 10.88 -5.72 -7.01
C THR A 194 12.14 -4.86 -6.97
N ALA A 195 12.14 -3.75 -6.21
CA ALA A 195 13.32 -2.91 -5.99
C ALA A 195 14.48 -3.70 -5.38
N MET A 196 14.22 -4.42 -4.31
CA MET A 196 15.24 -5.21 -3.61
C MET A 196 15.69 -6.44 -4.41
N TRP A 197 14.82 -7.02 -5.24
CA TRP A 197 15.18 -8.08 -6.17
C TRP A 197 16.17 -7.58 -7.24
N ALA A 198 15.88 -6.42 -7.83
CA ALA A 198 16.80 -5.78 -8.79
C ALA A 198 18.13 -5.42 -8.13
N CYS A 199 18.09 -4.81 -6.95
CA CYS A 199 19.26 -4.47 -6.14
C CYS A 199 20.14 -5.71 -5.85
N ARG A 200 19.55 -6.79 -5.34
CA ARG A 200 20.28 -8.03 -5.02
C ARG A 200 20.98 -8.61 -6.25
N ASN A 201 20.27 -8.66 -7.36
CA ASN A 201 20.82 -9.23 -8.59
C ASN A 201 21.91 -8.35 -9.21
N GLN A 202 21.77 -7.01 -9.12
CA GLN A 202 22.79 -6.08 -9.57
C GLN A 202 24.06 -6.13 -8.70
N LEU A 203 23.91 -6.35 -7.39
CA LEU A 203 25.03 -6.36 -6.45
C LEU A 203 26.00 -7.52 -6.69
N MET A 204 25.50 -8.65 -7.18
CA MET A 204 26.29 -9.86 -7.42
C MET A 204 26.08 -10.36 -8.87
N PRO A 205 26.57 -9.59 -9.87
CA PRO A 205 26.49 -9.97 -11.27
C PRO A 205 27.37 -11.17 -11.60
N ALA A 206 27.38 -11.60 -12.86
CA ALA A 206 28.31 -12.59 -13.35
C ALA A 206 29.75 -12.05 -13.27
N ASP A 207 30.69 -12.86 -12.77
CA ASP A 207 32.10 -12.53 -12.65
C ASP A 207 32.97 -13.81 -12.70
N GLY A 208 33.90 -13.91 -13.66
CA GLY A 208 34.71 -15.11 -13.88
C GLY A 208 33.85 -16.37 -14.07
N ASP A 209 34.03 -17.36 -13.20
CA ASP A 209 33.29 -18.64 -13.23
C ASP A 209 31.88 -18.55 -12.58
N PHE A 210 31.53 -17.41 -11.98
CA PHE A 210 30.25 -17.20 -11.38
C PHE A 210 29.28 -16.56 -12.39
N SER A 211 28.17 -17.26 -12.70
CA SER A 211 27.21 -16.82 -13.71
C SER A 211 26.19 -15.77 -13.18
N GLY A 212 26.40 -15.25 -11.98
CA GLY A 212 25.54 -14.28 -11.32
C GLY A 212 24.51 -14.89 -10.37
N ILE A 213 24.13 -14.11 -9.35
CA ILE A 213 23.20 -14.55 -8.28
C ILE A 213 21.84 -14.98 -8.83
N ALA A 214 21.37 -14.36 -9.91
CA ALA A 214 20.12 -14.73 -10.55
C ALA A 214 20.09 -16.17 -11.08
N ARG A 215 21.25 -16.75 -11.39
CA ARG A 215 21.41 -18.12 -11.91
C ARG A 215 21.85 -19.11 -10.85
N GLU A 216 22.83 -18.74 -10.03
CA GLU A 216 23.48 -19.67 -9.09
C GLU A 216 23.00 -19.51 -7.65
N GLY A 217 22.21 -18.48 -7.36
CA GLY A 217 21.58 -18.25 -6.05
C GLY A 217 22.52 -17.58 -5.03
N LEU A 218 21.92 -17.23 -3.87
CA LEU A 218 22.56 -16.41 -2.84
C LEU A 218 23.80 -17.07 -2.23
N ALA A 219 23.75 -18.35 -1.90
CA ALA A 219 24.87 -19.04 -1.24
C ALA A 219 26.15 -19.03 -2.10
N ARG A 220 26.01 -19.27 -3.42
CA ARG A 220 27.14 -19.21 -4.35
C ARG A 220 27.65 -17.78 -4.53
N GLY A 221 26.73 -16.80 -4.58
CA GLY A 221 27.11 -15.39 -4.68
C GLY A 221 27.90 -14.92 -3.48
N LEU A 222 27.43 -15.21 -2.26
CA LEU A 222 28.14 -14.89 -1.01
C LEU A 222 29.54 -15.49 -0.97
N LEU A 223 29.67 -16.79 -1.33
CA LEU A 223 30.95 -17.48 -1.38
C LEU A 223 31.88 -16.85 -2.39
N HIS A 224 31.39 -16.53 -3.60
CA HIS A 224 32.21 -15.95 -4.69
C HIS A 224 32.74 -14.56 -4.33
N TYR A 225 31.86 -13.69 -3.80
CA TYR A 225 32.21 -12.31 -3.42
C TYR A 225 32.84 -12.19 -2.02
N GLY A 226 32.92 -13.28 -1.26
CA GLY A 226 33.59 -13.34 0.02
C GLY A 226 32.82 -12.66 1.17
N TYR A 227 31.49 -12.55 1.09
CA TYR A 227 30.65 -11.99 2.15
C TYR A 227 30.01 -13.06 2.99
N ASN A 228 29.86 -12.81 4.30
CA ASN A 228 29.14 -13.70 5.20
C ASN A 228 27.62 -13.61 4.99
N ARG A 229 27.09 -12.40 4.77
CA ARG A 229 25.66 -12.09 4.59
C ARG A 229 25.46 -10.81 3.81
N LEU A 230 24.23 -10.58 3.37
CA LEU A 230 23.74 -9.27 2.93
C LEU A 230 22.86 -8.64 4.01
N ALA A 231 22.79 -7.31 4.05
CA ALA A 231 21.92 -6.58 4.98
C ALA A 231 21.17 -5.45 4.27
N ILE A 232 19.93 -5.20 4.71
CA ILE A 232 19.10 -4.04 4.36
C ILE A 232 18.96 -3.20 5.63
N LEU A 233 19.36 -1.93 5.58
CA LEU A 233 19.25 -1.02 6.71
C LEU A 233 18.03 -0.10 6.50
N VAL A 234 17.20 0.04 7.52
CA VAL A 234 15.99 0.86 7.50
C VAL A 234 15.65 1.33 8.92
N SER A 235 14.96 2.47 9.01
CA SER A 235 14.37 2.93 10.28
C SER A 235 13.53 1.82 10.95
N GLU A 236 13.53 1.76 12.27
CA GLU A 236 12.65 0.86 13.04
C GLU A 236 11.17 1.02 12.69
N LEU A 237 10.76 2.22 12.19
CA LEU A 237 9.43 2.51 11.65
C LEU A 237 9.27 2.11 10.18
N GLY A 238 10.23 1.38 9.60
CA GLY A 238 10.13 0.83 8.25
C GLY A 238 8.98 -0.17 8.12
N HIS A 239 8.25 -0.06 7.01
CA HIS A 239 7.08 -0.91 6.77
C HIS A 239 7.45 -2.40 6.76
N TYR A 240 6.56 -3.25 7.32
CA TYR A 240 6.78 -4.69 7.44
C TYR A 240 7.02 -5.42 6.10
N SER A 241 6.67 -4.79 4.97
CA SER A 241 6.96 -5.32 3.62
C SER A 241 8.44 -5.58 3.40
N LEU A 242 9.34 -4.76 3.98
CA LEU A 242 10.79 -4.95 3.87
C LEU A 242 11.26 -6.21 4.60
N LYS A 243 10.63 -6.56 5.73
CA LYS A 243 10.90 -7.82 6.43
C LYS A 243 10.46 -9.03 5.59
N LYS A 244 9.27 -8.97 4.98
CA LYS A 244 8.81 -9.98 4.02
C LYS A 244 9.74 -10.07 2.81
N THR A 245 10.20 -8.92 2.31
CA THR A 245 11.14 -8.87 1.19
C THR A 245 12.46 -9.58 1.51
N ALA A 246 13.05 -9.34 2.68
CA ALA A 246 14.27 -10.02 3.10
C ALA A 246 14.07 -11.55 3.18
N ASP A 247 12.92 -11.98 3.69
CA ASP A 247 12.55 -13.40 3.78
C ASP A 247 12.39 -14.03 2.39
N VAL A 248 11.55 -13.46 1.53
CA VAL A 248 11.26 -13.97 0.17
C VAL A 248 12.52 -14.01 -0.71
N LEU A 249 13.42 -13.03 -0.58
CA LEU A 249 14.68 -13.01 -1.30
C LEU A 249 15.73 -14.00 -0.77
N GLY A 250 15.42 -14.76 0.29
CA GLY A 250 16.32 -15.74 0.90
C GLY A 250 17.46 -15.12 1.70
N LEU A 251 17.35 -13.83 2.06
CA LEU A 251 18.33 -13.16 2.92
C LEU A 251 18.15 -13.55 4.39
N GLY A 252 16.93 -13.99 4.77
CA GLY A 252 16.46 -14.17 6.14
C GLY A 252 15.99 -12.85 6.77
N GLN A 253 15.03 -12.94 7.68
CA GLN A 253 14.40 -11.76 8.31
C GLN A 253 15.40 -10.92 9.12
N ASP A 254 16.44 -11.54 9.69
CA ASP A 254 17.51 -10.86 10.44
C ASP A 254 18.51 -10.10 9.54
N ALA A 255 18.37 -10.20 8.21
CA ALA A 255 19.09 -9.34 7.29
C ALA A 255 18.52 -7.91 7.23
N LEU A 256 17.30 -7.70 7.75
CA LEU A 256 16.72 -6.38 7.92
C LEU A 256 17.21 -5.75 9.23
N ILE A 257 18.20 -4.89 9.13
CA ILE A 257 18.78 -4.17 10.26
C ILE A 257 17.93 -2.94 10.54
N LYS A 258 17.31 -2.92 11.72
CA LYS A 258 16.52 -1.78 12.18
C LYS A 258 17.43 -0.76 12.84
N VAL A 259 17.36 0.46 12.34
CA VAL A 259 18.06 1.63 12.88
C VAL A 259 17.08 2.42 13.72
N ASN A 260 17.50 2.84 14.92
CA ASN A 260 16.68 3.64 15.82
C ASN A 260 16.22 4.94 15.16
N THR A 261 15.17 5.55 15.73
CA THR A 261 14.68 6.85 15.28
C THR A 261 15.11 7.99 16.18
N ASP A 262 15.15 9.20 15.61
CA ASP A 262 15.28 10.45 16.36
C ASP A 262 13.93 10.84 17.01
N ARG A 263 13.94 11.94 17.77
CA ARG A 263 12.72 12.48 18.43
C ARG A 263 11.59 12.85 17.46
N ASN A 264 11.88 12.97 16.18
CA ASN A 264 10.90 13.31 15.15
C ASN A 264 10.43 12.06 14.36
N GLY A 265 10.82 10.85 14.80
CA GLY A 265 10.48 9.60 14.14
C GLY A 265 11.23 9.36 12.82
N ARG A 266 12.35 10.05 12.57
CA ARG A 266 13.22 9.87 11.41
C ARG A 266 14.40 8.96 11.78
N ILE A 267 14.96 8.28 10.80
CA ILE A 267 16.15 7.44 11.00
C ILE A 267 17.28 8.22 11.70
N CYS A 268 17.83 7.66 12.78
CA CYS A 268 18.95 8.22 13.52
C CYS A 268 20.26 7.97 12.76
N ILE A 269 20.91 9.04 12.31
CA ILE A 269 22.15 8.95 11.51
C ILE A 269 23.32 8.38 12.31
N ASP A 270 23.42 8.71 13.60
CA ASP A 270 24.49 8.19 14.46
C ASP A 270 24.37 6.68 14.68
N ASP A 271 23.13 6.19 14.89
CA ASP A 271 22.88 4.74 14.99
C ASP A 271 23.11 4.05 13.66
N LEU A 272 22.71 4.66 12.52
CA LEU A 272 23.00 4.14 11.19
C LEU A 272 24.52 3.92 10.98
N HIS A 273 25.36 4.89 11.40
CA HIS A 273 26.81 4.73 11.34
C HIS A 273 27.31 3.61 12.24
N THR A 274 26.75 3.46 13.43
CA THR A 274 27.09 2.37 14.35
C THR A 274 26.75 1.01 13.75
N GLN A 275 25.57 0.86 13.16
CA GLN A 275 25.17 -0.37 12.49
C GLN A 275 26.07 -0.69 11.29
N LEU A 276 26.39 0.30 10.45
CA LEU A 276 27.30 0.12 9.30
C LEU A 276 28.71 -0.30 9.74
N GLN A 277 29.22 0.24 10.85
CA GLN A 277 30.50 -0.20 11.41
C GLN A 277 30.44 -1.66 11.85
N HIS A 278 29.40 -2.04 12.57
CA HIS A 278 29.20 -3.43 13.00
C HIS A 278 29.10 -4.40 11.81
N LEU A 279 28.40 -4.04 10.73
CA LEU A 279 28.33 -4.84 9.50
C LEU A 279 29.71 -5.07 8.89
N ARG A 280 30.56 -4.02 8.82
CA ARG A 280 31.94 -4.14 8.34
C ARG A 280 32.79 -5.10 9.17
N GLU A 281 32.70 -4.99 10.50
CA GLU A 281 33.40 -5.87 11.44
C GLU A 281 32.99 -7.34 11.29
N CYS A 282 31.72 -7.59 10.96
CA CYS A 282 31.17 -8.92 10.72
C CYS A 282 31.30 -9.43 9.27
N ASN A 283 31.92 -8.67 8.38
CA ASN A 283 32.01 -8.97 6.93
C ASN A 283 30.62 -9.19 6.30
N ILE A 284 29.65 -8.35 6.68
CA ILE A 284 28.30 -8.34 6.11
C ILE A 284 28.21 -7.16 5.13
N LYS A 285 27.82 -7.43 3.87
CA LYS A 285 27.71 -6.38 2.86
C LYS A 285 26.37 -5.64 3.03
N PRO A 286 26.36 -4.31 3.26
CA PRO A 286 25.17 -3.51 3.09
C PRO A 286 24.67 -3.63 1.65
N MET A 287 23.52 -4.26 1.45
CA MET A 287 22.90 -4.38 0.14
C MET A 287 22.16 -3.08 -0.20
N ALA A 288 21.37 -2.57 0.75
CA ALA A 288 20.61 -1.35 0.56
C ALA A 288 20.49 -0.55 1.85
N ILE A 289 20.46 0.78 1.72
CA ILE A 289 19.93 1.71 2.73
C ILE A 289 18.57 2.17 2.22
N VAL A 290 17.54 2.04 3.07
CA VAL A 290 16.17 2.42 2.75
C VAL A 290 15.80 3.68 3.53
N GLY A 291 15.58 4.78 2.80
CA GLY A 291 14.98 5.99 3.34
C GLY A 291 13.45 5.92 3.27
N ILE A 292 12.77 6.30 4.34
CA ILE A 292 11.31 6.34 4.36
C ILE A 292 10.85 7.79 4.07
N ALA A 293 10.03 7.93 3.05
CA ALA A 293 9.43 9.21 2.70
C ALA A 293 7.94 9.23 3.10
N GLY A 294 7.69 9.31 4.40
CA GLY A 294 6.38 9.23 5.04
C GLY A 294 6.17 7.88 5.72
N THR A 295 6.59 7.76 6.98
CA THR A 295 6.39 6.53 7.78
C THR A 295 4.90 6.23 7.97
N THR A 296 4.56 4.95 8.08
CA THR A 296 3.17 4.50 8.24
C THR A 296 2.56 4.99 9.56
N GLU A 297 3.35 5.06 10.62
CA GLU A 297 2.89 5.41 11.96
C GLU A 297 2.79 6.91 12.19
N THR A 298 3.79 7.69 11.75
CA THR A 298 3.92 9.12 12.12
C THR A 298 3.95 10.07 10.93
N GLY A 299 4.08 9.55 9.69
CA GLY A 299 4.24 10.39 8.49
C GLY A 299 5.62 11.05 8.37
N ALA A 300 6.59 10.69 9.22
CA ALA A 300 7.93 11.27 9.22
C ALA A 300 8.68 10.98 7.92
N ILE A 301 9.51 11.92 7.49
CA ILE A 301 10.34 11.81 6.29
C ILE A 301 11.80 11.80 6.72
N ASP A 302 12.53 10.76 6.35
CA ASP A 302 13.96 10.60 6.61
C ASP A 302 14.81 11.67 5.90
N PRO A 303 16.00 11.97 6.37
CA PRO A 303 16.92 12.93 5.73
C PRO A 303 17.54 12.35 4.47
N LEU A 304 16.76 12.31 3.37
CA LEU A 304 17.07 11.56 2.14
C LEU A 304 18.42 11.94 1.51
N ASN A 305 18.81 13.23 1.51
CA ASN A 305 20.12 13.64 0.99
C ASN A 305 21.27 13.05 1.81
N VAL A 306 21.14 13.02 3.14
CA VAL A 306 22.18 12.45 4.01
C VAL A 306 22.29 10.93 3.78
N LEU A 307 21.14 10.25 3.65
CA LEU A 307 21.10 8.81 3.36
C LEU A 307 21.71 8.49 1.99
N ALA A 308 21.47 9.33 0.97
CA ALA A 308 22.09 9.20 -0.33
C ALA A 308 23.61 9.31 -0.27
N ASP A 309 24.15 10.30 0.50
CA ASP A 309 25.60 10.44 0.70
C ASP A 309 26.21 9.23 1.41
N ILE A 310 25.49 8.66 2.37
CA ILE A 310 25.94 7.46 3.09
C ILE A 310 25.91 6.24 2.16
N ALA A 311 24.83 6.04 1.41
CA ALA A 311 24.69 4.92 0.48
C ALA A 311 25.80 4.94 -0.62
N GLU A 312 26.11 6.12 -1.14
CA GLU A 312 27.20 6.32 -2.11
C GLU A 312 28.56 5.94 -1.51
N ARG A 313 28.87 6.39 -0.29
CA ARG A 313 30.13 6.03 0.42
C ARG A 313 30.25 4.53 0.72
N GLU A 314 29.14 3.89 1.10
CA GLU A 314 29.09 2.45 1.39
C GLU A 314 28.97 1.60 0.12
N GLN A 315 28.87 2.22 -1.04
CA GLN A 315 28.66 1.55 -2.33
C GLN A 315 27.52 0.53 -2.24
N CYS A 316 26.38 0.96 -1.73
CA CYS A 316 25.17 0.18 -1.62
C CYS A 316 23.99 0.90 -2.27
N HIS A 317 22.94 0.15 -2.57
CA HIS A 317 21.74 0.66 -3.21
C HIS A 317 21.00 1.63 -2.28
N PHE A 318 20.61 2.78 -2.78
CA PHE A 318 19.72 3.70 -2.09
C PHE A 318 18.30 3.53 -2.60
N HIS A 319 17.44 3.03 -1.73
CA HIS A 319 16.01 2.89 -2.00
C HIS A 319 15.22 3.89 -1.18
N VAL A 320 14.19 4.49 -1.77
CA VAL A 320 13.23 5.32 -1.02
C VAL A 320 11.85 4.67 -1.06
N ASP A 321 11.38 4.24 0.11
CA ASP A 321 9.98 3.86 0.30
C ASP A 321 9.13 5.12 0.49
N ALA A 322 8.59 5.62 -0.60
CA ALA A 322 7.67 6.75 -0.69
C ALA A 322 6.23 6.28 -0.96
N ALA A 323 5.89 5.05 -0.58
CA ALA A 323 4.57 4.48 -0.82
C ALA A 323 3.44 5.39 -0.30
N TRP A 324 3.66 6.05 0.84
CA TRP A 324 2.73 7.04 1.36
C TRP A 324 3.02 8.46 0.84
N GLY A 325 4.21 8.96 1.09
CA GLY A 325 4.52 10.38 0.87
C GLY A 325 4.77 10.76 -0.59
N GLY A 326 5.02 9.79 -1.49
CA GLY A 326 5.40 10.07 -2.88
C GLY A 326 4.38 10.90 -3.67
N ALA A 327 3.09 10.82 -3.33
CA ALA A 327 2.07 11.67 -3.90
C ALA A 327 2.31 13.17 -3.60
N SER A 328 2.95 13.50 -2.49
CA SER A 328 3.22 14.89 -2.09
C SER A 328 4.24 15.59 -3.01
N LEU A 329 4.93 14.86 -3.88
CA LEU A 329 5.73 15.44 -4.98
C LEU A 329 4.88 16.22 -5.99
N LEU A 330 3.56 15.99 -6.03
CA LEU A 330 2.61 16.78 -6.83
C LEU A 330 2.37 18.18 -6.24
N SER A 331 2.62 18.37 -4.93
CA SER A 331 2.48 19.66 -4.25
C SER A 331 3.71 20.55 -4.51
N GLU A 332 3.47 21.76 -4.97
CA GLU A 332 4.55 22.76 -5.10
C GLU A 332 5.02 23.28 -3.74
N ARG A 333 4.13 23.29 -2.73
CA ARG A 333 4.42 23.76 -1.37
C ARG A 333 5.25 22.78 -0.56
N HIS A 334 5.03 21.47 -0.74
CA HIS A 334 5.59 20.43 0.15
C HIS A 334 6.60 19.51 -0.53
N ARG A 335 6.79 19.57 -1.87
CA ARG A 335 7.77 18.75 -2.57
C ARG A 335 9.21 18.89 -2.05
N HIS A 336 9.55 20.05 -1.48
CA HIS A 336 10.87 20.32 -0.93
C HIS A 336 11.24 19.42 0.26
N LEU A 337 10.24 18.85 0.95
CA LEU A 337 10.45 17.89 2.05
C LEU A 337 11.12 16.60 1.58
N PHE A 338 11.03 16.31 0.28
CA PHE A 338 11.54 15.09 -0.35
C PHE A 338 12.90 15.31 -1.05
N ALA A 339 13.59 16.42 -0.76
CA ALA A 339 14.89 16.72 -1.36
C ALA A 339 15.87 15.57 -1.12
N GLY A 340 16.48 15.04 -2.21
CA GLY A 340 17.33 13.85 -2.20
C GLY A 340 16.64 12.58 -2.73
N ILE A 341 15.30 12.58 -2.93
CA ILE A 341 14.59 11.44 -3.51
C ILE A 341 15.05 11.15 -4.93
N GLU A 342 15.43 12.19 -5.68
CA GLU A 342 15.95 12.10 -7.04
C GLU A 342 17.32 11.39 -7.15
N ARG A 343 17.99 11.21 -6.01
CA ARG A 343 19.26 10.47 -5.91
C ARG A 343 19.06 8.98 -5.66
N ALA A 344 17.85 8.55 -5.29
CA ALA A 344 17.55 7.16 -5.03
C ALA A 344 17.67 6.31 -6.29
N ASP A 345 18.29 5.13 -6.19
CA ASP A 345 18.37 4.19 -7.30
C ASP A 345 17.01 3.61 -7.66
N THR A 346 16.15 3.42 -6.64
CA THR A 346 14.75 3.02 -6.80
C THR A 346 13.83 3.75 -5.83
N VAL A 347 12.60 4.01 -6.27
CA VAL A 347 11.56 4.66 -5.45
C VAL A 347 10.26 3.87 -5.55
N THR A 348 9.65 3.55 -4.41
CA THR A 348 8.31 2.96 -4.34
C THR A 348 7.26 4.05 -4.10
N ILE A 349 6.17 4.05 -4.88
CA ILE A 349 5.03 4.95 -4.70
C ILE A 349 3.72 4.18 -4.86
N ASP A 350 2.74 4.41 -3.96
CA ASP A 350 1.40 3.83 -4.06
C ASP A 350 0.39 4.87 -4.55
N ALA A 351 -0.13 4.64 -5.77
CA ALA A 351 -1.17 5.50 -6.32
C ALA A 351 -2.53 5.30 -5.63
N HIS A 352 -2.78 4.11 -5.08
CA HIS A 352 -4.02 3.81 -4.34
C HIS A 352 -4.09 4.45 -2.94
N LYS A 353 -3.10 5.26 -2.57
CA LYS A 353 -3.11 6.10 -1.36
C LYS A 353 -3.53 7.53 -1.73
N GLN A 354 -2.63 8.50 -1.67
CA GLN A 354 -2.97 9.92 -1.88
C GLN A 354 -3.07 10.37 -3.37
N MET A 355 -2.97 9.45 -4.34
CA MET A 355 -3.34 9.76 -5.73
C MET A 355 -4.78 9.36 -6.06
N TYR A 356 -5.54 8.91 -5.07
CA TYR A 356 -6.98 8.65 -5.13
C TYR A 356 -7.39 7.67 -6.24
N VAL A 357 -6.63 6.59 -6.45
CA VAL A 357 -7.03 5.49 -7.33
C VAL A 357 -7.43 4.26 -6.50
N PRO A 358 -8.23 3.32 -7.07
CA PRO A 358 -8.62 2.12 -6.36
C PRO A 358 -7.43 1.27 -5.93
N MET A 359 -7.63 0.43 -4.91
CA MET A 359 -6.63 -0.54 -4.44
C MET A 359 -6.10 -1.40 -5.58
N GLY A 360 -4.85 -1.86 -5.45
CA GLY A 360 -4.15 -2.58 -6.52
C GLY A 360 -3.30 -1.69 -7.44
N SER A 361 -2.88 -0.52 -6.96
CA SER A 361 -2.14 0.48 -7.77
C SER A 361 -0.92 1.00 -7.02
N GLY A 362 0.22 0.33 -7.18
CA GLY A 362 1.52 0.75 -6.71
C GLY A 362 2.54 0.72 -7.84
N MET A 363 3.73 1.23 -7.61
CA MET A 363 4.81 1.22 -8.61
C MET A 363 6.19 1.31 -7.96
N VAL A 364 7.18 0.75 -8.66
CA VAL A 364 8.60 0.98 -8.42
C VAL A 364 9.19 1.74 -9.60
N LEU A 365 9.93 2.79 -9.33
CA LEU A 365 10.62 3.62 -10.31
C LEU A 365 12.12 3.32 -10.25
N PHE A 366 12.81 3.30 -11.40
CA PHE A 366 14.23 3.00 -11.53
C PHE A 366 14.98 4.23 -12.05
N ARG A 367 15.90 4.80 -11.28
CA ARG A 367 16.69 5.97 -11.68
C ARG A 367 17.44 5.76 -12.99
N GLN A 368 17.98 4.56 -13.15
CA GLN A 368 18.67 4.12 -14.35
C GLN A 368 17.92 2.92 -14.96
N PRO A 369 17.39 3.04 -16.19
CA PRO A 369 16.66 1.95 -16.83
C PRO A 369 17.45 0.64 -16.94
N ALA A 370 18.77 0.71 -17.09
CA ALA A 370 19.66 -0.46 -17.14
C ALA A 370 19.61 -1.33 -15.87
N LEU A 371 19.14 -0.80 -14.71
CA LEU A 371 18.93 -1.61 -13.52
C LEU A 371 17.92 -2.75 -13.78
N THR A 372 17.00 -2.56 -14.71
CA THR A 372 15.98 -3.57 -15.03
C THR A 372 16.55 -4.79 -15.76
N ASP A 373 17.77 -4.75 -16.30
CA ASP A 373 18.45 -5.92 -16.83
C ASP A 373 18.64 -7.01 -15.77
N ALA A 374 18.85 -6.60 -14.53
CA ALA A 374 19.04 -7.51 -13.39
C ALA A 374 17.82 -8.40 -13.10
N ILE A 375 16.61 -7.99 -13.55
CA ILE A 375 15.35 -8.68 -13.33
C ILE A 375 14.62 -9.06 -14.63
N ALA A 376 15.19 -8.76 -15.78
CA ALA A 376 14.57 -9.03 -17.06
C ALA A 376 14.31 -10.53 -17.26
N GLN A 377 13.06 -10.90 -17.51
CA GLN A 377 12.66 -12.27 -17.80
C GLN A 377 12.35 -12.46 -19.28
N HIS A 378 12.61 -13.67 -19.76
CA HIS A 378 12.35 -14.06 -21.14
C HIS A 378 11.58 -15.39 -21.18
N ALA A 379 10.55 -15.44 -22.00
CA ALA A 379 9.80 -16.66 -22.27
C ALA A 379 9.44 -16.70 -23.77
N ASN A 380 9.70 -17.83 -24.43
CA ASN A 380 9.60 -17.94 -25.89
C ASN A 380 8.22 -17.60 -26.46
N TYR A 381 7.16 -17.82 -25.68
CA TYR A 381 5.78 -17.63 -26.12
C TYR A 381 5.18 -16.27 -25.73
N ILE A 382 5.78 -15.53 -24.75
CA ILE A 382 5.16 -14.34 -24.18
C ILE A 382 6.11 -13.15 -23.99
N LEU A 383 7.34 -13.34 -23.54
CA LEU A 383 8.28 -12.26 -23.17
C LEU A 383 9.50 -12.30 -24.09
N ARG A 384 9.33 -11.90 -25.35
CA ARG A 384 10.42 -11.95 -26.35
C ARG A 384 11.41 -10.82 -26.13
N LYS A 385 12.68 -11.07 -26.42
CA LYS A 385 13.72 -10.02 -26.42
C LYS A 385 13.35 -8.92 -27.41
N GLY A 386 13.46 -7.66 -26.99
CA GLY A 386 13.07 -6.49 -27.79
C GLY A 386 11.55 -6.26 -27.91
N SER A 387 10.70 -7.15 -27.29
CA SER A 387 9.28 -6.86 -27.19
C SER A 387 9.01 -5.80 -26.15
N LYS A 388 7.91 -5.05 -26.33
CA LYS A 388 7.48 -4.03 -25.35
C LYS A 388 6.57 -4.61 -24.26
N ASP A 389 6.65 -5.91 -24.02
CA ASP A 389 5.85 -6.63 -23.02
C ASP A 389 6.19 -6.16 -21.59
N LEU A 390 5.19 -5.71 -20.85
CA LEU A 390 5.41 -5.17 -19.51
C LEU A 390 5.81 -6.24 -18.49
N GLY A 391 5.40 -7.50 -18.70
CA GLY A 391 5.73 -8.62 -17.83
C GLY A 391 7.21 -8.96 -17.74
N ARG A 392 8.07 -8.37 -18.58
CA ARG A 392 9.51 -8.62 -18.57
C ARG A 392 10.22 -8.12 -17.30
N HIS A 393 9.75 -7.02 -16.73
CA HIS A 393 10.40 -6.30 -15.63
C HIS A 393 9.51 -6.21 -14.38
N THR A 394 8.47 -7.04 -14.29
CA THR A 394 7.56 -7.12 -13.14
C THR A 394 7.64 -8.48 -12.47
N LEU A 395 7.43 -8.52 -11.17
CA LEU A 395 7.27 -9.79 -10.44
C LEU A 395 5.92 -10.44 -10.74
N GLU A 396 4.89 -9.62 -10.97
CA GLU A 396 3.56 -10.07 -11.33
C GLU A 396 3.50 -10.43 -12.82
N GLY A 397 2.82 -11.52 -13.14
CA GLY A 397 2.49 -11.89 -14.52
C GLY A 397 1.25 -11.16 -15.02
N SER A 398 0.13 -11.89 -15.06
CA SER A 398 -1.17 -11.37 -15.52
C SER A 398 -1.71 -10.33 -14.54
N ARG A 399 -2.13 -9.17 -15.07
CA ARG A 399 -2.74 -8.10 -14.27
C ARG A 399 -3.63 -7.18 -15.11
N SER A 400 -4.56 -6.51 -14.45
CA SER A 400 -5.47 -5.55 -15.08
C SER A 400 -4.79 -4.21 -15.36
N ALA A 401 -5.44 -3.36 -16.18
CA ALA A 401 -4.93 -2.06 -16.60
C ALA A 401 -5.22 -0.93 -15.56
N MET A 402 -4.86 -1.16 -14.30
CA MET A 402 -5.07 -0.17 -13.23
C MET A 402 -4.34 1.17 -13.48
N SER A 403 -3.32 1.19 -14.32
CA SER A 403 -2.65 2.41 -14.77
C SER A 403 -3.60 3.39 -15.49
N LEU A 404 -4.69 2.91 -16.11
CA LEU A 404 -5.71 3.78 -16.70
C LEU A 404 -6.42 4.65 -15.65
N MET A 405 -6.60 4.13 -14.42
CA MET A 405 -7.19 4.89 -13.31
C MET A 405 -6.31 6.08 -12.93
N LEU A 406 -5.00 5.87 -12.83
CA LEU A 406 -4.05 6.94 -12.53
C LEU A 406 -3.94 7.93 -13.70
N HIS A 407 -3.90 7.41 -14.94
CA HIS A 407 -3.94 8.25 -16.15
C HIS A 407 -5.15 9.18 -16.15
N SER A 408 -6.34 8.66 -15.84
CA SER A 408 -7.56 9.46 -15.79
C SER A 408 -7.51 10.56 -14.72
N ASN A 409 -6.99 10.25 -13.52
CA ASN A 409 -6.81 11.26 -12.48
C ASN A 409 -5.83 12.36 -12.92
N PHE A 410 -4.72 12.02 -13.58
CA PHE A 410 -3.78 13.02 -14.09
C PHE A 410 -4.37 13.92 -15.17
N HIS A 411 -5.30 13.42 -16.00
CA HIS A 411 -5.92 14.20 -17.07
C HIS A 411 -7.18 14.94 -16.62
N LEU A 412 -8.01 14.34 -15.78
CA LEU A 412 -9.27 14.94 -15.34
C LEU A 412 -9.12 15.88 -14.15
N LEU A 413 -8.21 15.58 -13.23
CA LEU A 413 -7.90 16.45 -12.09
C LEU A 413 -6.68 17.33 -12.36
N GLY A 414 -5.66 16.79 -13.04
CA GLY A 414 -4.40 17.47 -13.31
C GLY A 414 -3.47 17.59 -12.09
N LYS A 415 -2.18 17.81 -12.35
CA LYS A 415 -1.14 17.95 -11.32
C LYS A 415 -1.51 18.99 -10.25
N ARG A 416 -1.96 20.17 -10.68
CA ARG A 416 -2.24 21.28 -9.77
C ARG A 416 -3.37 20.98 -8.80
N ARG A 417 -4.49 20.36 -9.26
CA ARG A 417 -5.62 20.05 -8.36
C ARG A 417 -5.25 18.93 -7.39
N LEU A 418 -4.55 17.91 -7.87
CA LEU A 418 -4.04 16.84 -6.99
C LEU A 418 -3.08 17.43 -5.94
N GLY A 419 -2.16 18.30 -6.31
CA GLY A 419 -1.29 19.02 -5.39
C GLY A 419 -2.07 19.84 -4.35
N ASN A 420 -3.10 20.56 -4.75
CA ASN A 420 -3.95 21.34 -3.85
C ASN A 420 -4.72 20.45 -2.86
N LEU A 421 -5.17 19.26 -3.27
CA LEU A 421 -5.81 18.30 -2.36
C LEU A 421 -4.82 17.80 -1.28
N ILE A 422 -3.58 17.57 -1.68
CA ILE A 422 -2.51 17.19 -0.75
C ILE A 422 -2.18 18.34 0.21
N ASP A 423 -2.04 19.57 -0.30
CA ASP A 423 -1.81 20.75 0.53
C ASP A 423 -2.91 20.93 1.57
N ALA A 424 -4.17 20.85 1.16
CA ALA A 424 -5.32 20.94 2.06
C ALA A 424 -5.33 19.82 3.11
N SER A 425 -4.89 18.61 2.76
CA SER A 425 -4.80 17.49 3.70
C SER A 425 -3.72 17.70 4.76
N ILE A 426 -2.57 18.23 4.37
CA ILE A 426 -1.45 18.55 5.28
C ILE A 426 -1.84 19.72 6.19
N GLU A 427 -2.44 20.77 5.64
CA GLU A 427 -2.92 21.91 6.41
C GLU A 427 -3.98 21.50 7.43
N LYS A 428 -4.91 20.63 7.07
CA LYS A 428 -5.90 20.04 7.98
C LYS A 428 -5.23 19.30 9.13
N ALA A 429 -4.17 18.51 8.86
CA ALA A 429 -3.42 17.83 9.91
C ALA A 429 -2.74 18.80 10.88
N GLN A 430 -2.17 19.89 10.37
CA GLN A 430 -1.56 20.95 11.21
C GLN A 430 -2.62 21.66 12.06
N GLN A 431 -3.77 21.97 11.49
CA GLN A 431 -4.89 22.59 12.22
C GLN A 431 -5.42 21.63 13.30
N PHE A 432 -5.59 20.34 13.00
CA PHE A 432 -6.02 19.35 13.99
C PHE A 432 -4.98 19.15 15.11
N ALA A 433 -3.69 19.15 14.79
CA ALA A 433 -2.62 19.14 15.81
C ALA A 433 -2.72 20.35 16.74
N ASN A 434 -3.03 21.54 16.22
CA ASN A 434 -3.26 22.73 17.01
C ASN A 434 -4.52 22.61 17.89
N MET A 435 -5.60 22.03 17.37
CA MET A 435 -6.80 21.75 18.17
C MET A 435 -6.49 20.81 19.34
N ILE A 436 -5.72 19.75 19.12
CA ILE A 436 -5.29 18.81 20.16
C ILE A 436 -4.48 19.52 21.24
N ARG A 437 -3.53 20.39 20.88
CA ARG A 437 -2.71 21.15 21.85
C ARG A 437 -3.51 22.11 22.71
N GLN A 438 -4.67 22.54 22.23
CA GLN A 438 -5.58 23.43 22.98
C GLN A 438 -6.46 22.69 23.98
N GLN A 439 -6.45 21.34 23.95
CA GLN A 439 -7.21 20.52 24.90
C GLN A 439 -6.35 20.17 26.13
N ASP A 440 -6.95 20.25 27.32
CA ASP A 440 -6.28 19.90 28.60
C ASP A 440 -6.25 18.38 28.85
N ASP A 441 -6.90 17.61 28.00
CA ASP A 441 -7.11 16.17 28.19
C ASP A 441 -6.63 15.32 27.01
N PHE A 442 -5.88 15.92 26.07
CA PHE A 442 -5.22 15.21 24.96
C PHE A 442 -3.76 15.60 24.87
N GLU A 443 -2.92 14.66 24.46
CA GLU A 443 -1.49 14.86 24.22
C GLU A 443 -1.17 14.55 22.76
N LEU A 444 -0.60 15.53 22.04
CA LEU A 444 -0.03 15.31 20.71
C LEU A 444 1.31 14.57 20.87
N ILE A 445 1.48 13.45 20.15
CA ILE A 445 2.69 12.62 20.25
C ILE A 445 3.63 12.85 19.05
N SER A 446 3.08 12.97 17.83
CA SER A 446 3.90 13.27 16.65
C SER A 446 3.41 14.53 15.94
N GLU A 447 4.37 15.37 15.55
CA GLU A 447 4.11 16.54 14.72
C GLU A 447 3.84 16.13 13.27
N PRO A 448 2.76 16.62 12.64
CA PRO A 448 2.46 16.25 11.27
C PRO A 448 3.43 16.94 10.28
N GLN A 449 4.23 16.14 9.58
CA GLN A 449 5.00 16.59 8.40
C GLN A 449 4.15 16.43 7.12
N LEU A 450 3.33 15.38 7.08
CA LEU A 450 2.32 15.09 6.07
C LEU A 450 0.93 15.13 6.71
N CYS A 451 -0.08 14.59 6.06
CA CYS A 451 -1.45 14.56 6.57
C CYS A 451 -1.72 13.45 7.60
N LEU A 452 -0.71 13.08 8.39
CA LEU A 452 -0.80 12.03 9.39
C LEU A 452 -0.20 12.53 10.71
N LEU A 453 -0.88 12.22 11.83
CA LEU A 453 -0.40 12.53 13.18
C LEU A 453 -0.84 11.46 14.17
N THR A 454 -0.17 11.45 15.33
CA THR A 454 -0.54 10.59 16.46
C THR A 454 -0.72 11.40 17.73
N TYR A 455 -1.72 11.00 18.52
CA TYR A 455 -2.06 11.62 19.80
C TYR A 455 -2.69 10.58 20.72
N ARG A 456 -2.90 10.93 21.99
CA ARG A 456 -3.63 10.10 22.93
C ARG A 456 -4.53 10.95 23.83
N TYR A 457 -5.56 10.33 24.38
CA TYR A 457 -6.31 10.89 25.49
C TYR A 457 -5.45 10.82 26.77
N ALA A 458 -5.13 11.94 27.36
CA ALA A 458 -4.24 12.02 28.51
C ALA A 458 -4.52 13.33 29.30
N PRO A 459 -5.36 13.27 30.35
CA PRO A 459 -5.65 14.44 31.17
C PRO A 459 -4.39 15.08 31.76
N GLN A 460 -4.34 16.39 31.79
CA GLN A 460 -3.16 17.15 32.23
C GLN A 460 -2.68 16.75 33.63
N ALA A 461 -3.60 16.47 34.55
CA ALA A 461 -3.26 15.99 35.90
C ALA A 461 -2.49 14.65 35.88
N VAL A 462 -2.87 13.73 34.95
CA VAL A 462 -2.16 12.45 34.76
C VAL A 462 -0.80 12.66 34.15
N LEU A 463 -0.69 13.55 33.15
CA LEU A 463 0.59 13.92 32.54
C LEU A 463 1.55 14.54 33.56
N GLN A 464 1.06 15.42 34.44
CA GLN A 464 1.85 16.00 35.53
C GLN A 464 2.32 14.92 36.52
N ALA A 465 1.45 14.00 36.91
CA ALA A 465 1.82 12.89 37.80
C ALA A 465 2.82 11.93 37.16
N LEU A 466 2.77 11.73 35.84
CA LEU A 466 3.79 10.98 35.10
C LEU A 466 5.17 11.68 35.07
N CYS A 467 5.20 13.00 35.07
CA CYS A 467 6.45 13.78 35.10
C CYS A 467 7.06 13.85 36.52
N GLU A 468 6.25 14.14 37.53
CA GLU A 468 6.67 14.52 38.86
C GLU A 468 6.57 13.41 39.92
N GLY A 469 5.79 12.36 39.67
CA GLY A 469 5.50 11.29 40.62
C GLY A 469 6.69 10.34 40.87
N PRO A 470 6.60 9.45 41.89
CA PRO A 470 7.54 8.36 42.10
C PRO A 470 7.54 7.36 40.94
N ASP A 471 8.67 6.73 40.65
CA ASP A 471 8.84 5.81 39.50
C ASP A 471 7.83 4.64 39.47
N ALA A 472 7.52 4.05 40.61
CA ALA A 472 6.51 2.98 40.71
C ALA A 472 5.12 3.47 40.32
N ARG A 473 4.73 4.71 40.71
CA ARG A 473 3.45 5.32 40.33
C ARG A 473 3.45 5.69 38.85
N LYS A 474 4.55 6.20 38.32
CA LYS A 474 4.69 6.50 36.88
C LYS A 474 4.42 5.28 36.03
N GLN A 475 5.00 4.15 36.37
CA GLN A 475 4.79 2.90 35.64
C GLN A 475 3.31 2.48 35.64
N THR A 476 2.68 2.48 36.82
CA THR A 476 1.25 2.11 36.96
C THR A 476 0.34 3.05 36.17
N LEU A 477 0.58 4.37 36.26
CA LEU A 477 -0.19 5.37 35.51
C LEU A 477 -0.01 5.23 34.00
N HIS A 478 1.22 4.95 33.56
CA HIS A 478 1.51 4.76 32.13
C HIS A 478 0.80 3.53 31.56
N GLU A 479 0.79 2.43 32.29
CA GLU A 479 0.08 1.21 31.92
C GLU A 479 -1.44 1.42 31.90
N ALA A 480 -1.99 2.10 32.92
CA ALA A 480 -3.41 2.43 32.99
C ALA A 480 -3.83 3.37 31.83
N LEU A 481 -2.99 4.36 31.49
CA LEU A 481 -3.24 5.27 30.37
C LEU A 481 -3.21 4.55 29.02
N ASN A 482 -2.29 3.61 28.83
CA ASN A 482 -2.25 2.75 27.66
C ASN A 482 -3.52 1.89 27.55
N ALA A 483 -3.93 1.23 28.64
CA ALA A 483 -5.16 0.43 28.68
C ALA A 483 -6.41 1.28 28.38
N LEU A 484 -6.48 2.50 28.92
CA LEU A 484 -7.57 3.43 28.62
C LEU A 484 -7.63 3.78 27.14
N ASN A 485 -6.52 4.19 26.51
CA ASN A 485 -6.50 4.57 25.10
C ASN A 485 -6.81 3.38 24.18
N GLN A 486 -6.36 2.18 24.54
CA GLN A 486 -6.74 0.95 23.83
C GLN A 486 -8.25 0.71 23.91
N ASN A 487 -8.83 0.88 25.08
CA ASN A 487 -10.26 0.68 25.31
C ASN A 487 -11.11 1.74 24.58
N ILE A 488 -10.72 3.02 24.63
CA ILE A 488 -11.41 4.10 23.90
C ILE A 488 -11.49 3.75 22.41
N GLN A 489 -10.37 3.35 21.79
CA GLN A 489 -10.35 3.01 20.37
C GLN A 489 -11.26 1.81 20.05
N THR A 490 -11.30 0.80 20.93
CA THR A 490 -12.19 -0.36 20.76
C THR A 490 -13.66 0.06 20.89
N MET A 491 -14.01 0.89 21.87
CA MET A 491 -15.37 1.40 22.06
C MET A 491 -15.80 2.32 20.89
N GLN A 492 -14.89 3.17 20.38
CA GLN A 492 -15.13 4.03 19.22
C GLN A 492 -15.43 3.21 17.96
N TRP A 493 -14.67 2.14 17.72
CA TRP A 493 -14.94 1.19 16.64
C TRP A 493 -16.34 0.59 16.75
N THR A 494 -16.72 0.13 17.96
CA THR A 494 -18.03 -0.46 18.22
C THR A 494 -19.17 0.56 18.13
N ALA A 495 -18.95 1.82 18.53
CA ALA A 495 -19.93 2.89 18.41
C ALA A 495 -20.23 3.27 16.95
N GLY A 496 -19.23 3.19 16.06
CA GLY A 496 -19.39 3.37 14.63
C GLY A 496 -19.64 4.80 14.15
N ASN A 497 -19.44 5.82 15.00
CA ASN A 497 -19.62 7.22 14.59
C ASN A 497 -18.38 7.76 13.89
N SER A 498 -17.20 7.38 14.39
CA SER A 498 -15.92 7.72 13.80
C SER A 498 -14.91 6.59 14.01
N PHE A 499 -13.81 6.60 13.24
CA PHE A 499 -12.77 5.60 13.37
C PHE A 499 -11.38 6.19 13.28
N VAL A 500 -10.56 5.92 14.30
CA VAL A 500 -9.11 6.09 14.29
C VAL A 500 -8.42 4.72 14.43
N SER A 501 -7.28 4.54 13.82
CA SER A 501 -6.43 3.38 14.16
C SER A 501 -5.62 3.66 15.44
N ARG A 502 -5.04 2.62 16.01
CA ARG A 502 -4.09 2.73 17.11
C ARG A 502 -2.76 2.09 16.74
N THR A 503 -1.70 2.58 17.33
CA THR A 503 -0.36 1.98 17.25
C THR A 503 0.35 2.11 18.58
N CYS A 504 1.48 1.44 18.72
CA CYS A 504 2.36 1.55 19.88
C CYS A 504 3.66 2.22 19.44
N LEU A 505 3.93 3.40 19.93
CA LEU A 505 5.18 4.12 19.72
C LEU A 505 6.07 4.07 20.95
N ARG A 506 7.34 4.46 20.78
CA ARG A 506 8.31 4.64 21.87
C ARG A 506 8.83 6.09 21.89
N PRO A 507 7.99 7.06 22.27
CA PRO A 507 8.36 8.47 22.21
C PRO A 507 9.53 8.79 23.16
N VAL A 508 10.47 9.60 22.70
CA VAL A 508 11.63 10.03 23.51
C VAL A 508 11.19 10.81 24.77
N GLN A 509 10.11 11.62 24.66
CA GLN A 509 9.55 12.35 25.81
C GLN A 509 9.04 11.42 26.93
N TRP A 510 8.75 10.16 26.64
CA TRP A 510 8.38 9.14 27.60
C TRP A 510 9.49 8.09 27.80
N ALA A 511 10.75 8.52 27.64
CA ALA A 511 11.94 7.67 27.85
C ALA A 511 11.89 6.34 27.07
N GLY A 512 11.27 6.33 25.90
CA GLY A 512 11.12 5.13 25.07
C GLY A 512 10.13 4.09 25.62
N GLN A 513 9.30 4.44 26.60
CA GLN A 513 8.25 3.56 27.12
C GLN A 513 7.20 3.28 26.03
N PRO A 514 6.73 2.02 25.91
CA PRO A 514 5.67 1.67 24.96
C PRO A 514 4.40 2.48 25.22
N THR A 515 4.01 3.35 24.29
CA THR A 515 2.90 4.28 24.42
C THR A 515 1.85 3.98 23.36
N ILE A 516 0.64 3.64 23.80
CA ILE A 516 -0.52 3.45 22.92
C ILE A 516 -1.05 4.82 22.51
N VAL A 517 -1.17 5.01 21.20
CA VAL A 517 -1.62 6.28 20.61
C VAL A 517 -2.70 6.03 19.55
N PHE A 518 -3.59 6.99 19.39
CA PHE A 518 -4.46 7.09 18.22
C PHE A 518 -3.62 7.58 17.04
N ARG A 519 -3.86 6.98 15.89
CA ARG A 519 -3.22 7.35 14.63
C ARG A 519 -4.29 7.80 13.64
N VAL A 520 -4.15 9.01 13.14
CA VAL A 520 -5.10 9.67 12.25
C VAL A 520 -4.43 10.00 10.92
N VAL A 521 -5.14 9.71 9.84
CA VAL A 521 -4.73 9.96 8.45
C VAL A 521 -5.78 10.85 7.79
N LEU A 522 -5.44 12.10 7.53
CA LEU A 522 -6.38 13.12 7.05
C LEU A 522 -6.36 13.31 5.52
N ALA A 523 -6.18 12.19 4.80
CA ALA A 523 -6.14 12.16 3.33
C ALA A 523 -7.51 12.36 2.67
N ASN A 524 -8.61 12.06 3.38
CA ASN A 524 -9.96 12.22 2.82
C ASN A 524 -10.29 13.71 2.67
N PRO A 525 -10.55 14.20 1.44
CA PRO A 525 -10.86 15.61 1.22
C PRO A 525 -12.19 16.05 1.85
N LEU A 526 -13.08 15.11 2.14
CA LEU A 526 -14.41 15.38 2.71
C LEU A 526 -14.38 15.50 4.24
N THR A 527 -13.30 15.11 4.92
CA THR A 527 -13.16 15.27 6.37
C THR A 527 -13.02 16.75 6.72
N THR A 528 -13.85 17.26 7.62
CA THR A 528 -13.84 18.64 8.10
C THR A 528 -13.22 18.75 9.50
N LEU A 529 -12.83 19.96 9.91
CA LEU A 529 -12.33 20.21 11.27
C LEU A 529 -13.43 20.04 12.32
N GLU A 530 -14.69 20.31 11.97
CA GLU A 530 -15.83 20.09 12.86
C GLU A 530 -15.99 18.60 13.18
N MET A 531 -15.90 17.71 12.17
CA MET A 531 -15.91 16.25 12.38
C MET A 531 -14.76 15.78 13.28
N LEU A 532 -13.59 16.41 13.18
CA LEU A 532 -12.45 16.09 14.03
C LEU A 532 -12.63 16.58 15.46
N ASP A 533 -13.28 17.73 15.67
CA ASP A 533 -13.66 18.22 16.99
C ASP A 533 -14.72 17.29 17.65
N ASP A 534 -15.72 16.88 16.88
CA ASP A 534 -16.73 15.92 17.34
C ASP A 534 -16.12 14.55 17.70
N MET A 535 -15.09 14.12 16.95
CA MET A 535 -14.33 12.92 17.28
C MET A 535 -13.58 13.04 18.62
N LEU A 536 -12.98 14.19 18.93
CA LEU A 536 -12.36 14.42 20.25
C LEU A 536 -13.42 14.41 21.37
N LYS A 537 -14.60 15.01 21.14
CA LYS A 537 -15.72 14.95 22.09
C LYS A 537 -16.19 13.52 22.33
N GLU A 538 -16.34 12.73 21.27
CA GLU A 538 -16.68 11.30 21.36
C GLU A 538 -15.64 10.54 22.20
N GLN A 539 -14.35 10.68 21.90
CA GLN A 539 -13.28 10.02 22.64
C GLN A 539 -13.27 10.39 24.13
N ARG A 540 -13.56 11.66 24.46
CA ARG A 540 -13.71 12.14 25.84
C ARG A 540 -14.87 11.46 26.56
N GLN A 541 -16.02 11.32 25.90
CA GLN A 541 -17.19 10.62 26.45
C GLN A 541 -16.90 9.13 26.67
N LEU A 542 -16.25 8.48 25.70
CA LEU A 542 -15.87 7.08 25.80
C LEU A 542 -14.83 6.84 26.91
N ALA A 543 -13.90 7.77 27.12
CA ALA A 543 -12.94 7.71 28.22
C ALA A 543 -13.64 7.66 29.58
N GLN A 544 -14.66 8.51 29.79
CA GLN A 544 -15.42 8.56 31.04
C GLN A 544 -16.25 7.29 31.29
N GLN A 545 -16.64 6.59 30.23
CA GLN A 545 -17.37 5.31 30.31
C GLN A 545 -16.44 4.11 30.48
N SER A 546 -15.14 4.28 30.24
CA SER A 546 -14.16 3.20 30.33
C SER A 546 -13.94 2.74 31.77
N PRO A 547 -13.85 1.42 32.03
CA PRO A 547 -13.50 0.91 33.35
C PRO A 547 -12.13 1.37 33.84
N TYR A 548 -11.22 1.71 32.92
CA TYR A 548 -9.86 2.19 33.23
C TYR A 548 -9.82 3.67 33.67
N TRP A 549 -10.90 4.41 33.51
CA TRP A 549 -10.99 5.82 33.91
C TRP A 549 -10.79 5.99 35.42
N LYS A 550 -11.42 5.14 36.23
CA LYS A 550 -11.33 5.19 37.70
C LYS A 550 -9.89 4.97 38.19
N THR A 551 -9.17 4.05 37.56
CA THR A 551 -7.77 3.73 37.93
C THR A 551 -6.82 4.93 37.72
N LEU A 552 -7.19 5.90 36.88
CA LEU A 552 -6.38 7.12 36.68
C LEU A 552 -6.74 8.24 37.68
N GLN A 553 -7.89 8.14 38.37
CA GLN A 553 -8.32 9.13 39.37
C GLN A 553 -7.80 8.82 40.78
N ASP A 554 -7.52 7.53 41.06
CA ASP A 554 -6.90 7.04 42.29
C ASP A 554 -5.37 7.24 42.27
#